data_1810aac69d612938fe2d823d33994fd2
#
_entry.id   1810aac69d612938fe2d823d33994fd2
#
_cell.length_a   1.000
_cell.length_b   1.000
_cell.length_c   1.000
_cell.angle_alpha   90.00
_cell.angle_beta   90.00
_cell.angle_gamma   90.00
#
_symmetry.space_group_name_H-M   'P 1'
#
loop_
_entity.id
_entity.type
_entity.pdbx_description
1 polymer ?
#
loop_
_entity_poly.entity_id
_entity_poly.type
_entity_poly.pdbx_seq_one_letter_code
_entity_poly.pdbx_strand_id
1 'polypeptide(L)'
;MTMGGDNLADKALRLPKLVESDPRGPQLLRSLTANTQPLWQKSELDVPVARMNVELTEALRKADGAGQLIRGLESAERTLASEERGLRMADRQSGVTRGVRVSRLLLLANDGAERFYRNVEAMLHRHGPRVLAVLLEMDAGGLGELLFGPGSIARLVMLEHKQAVGSVLLAMTGDIVDD
;
A
#
# COMPACT_ATOMS: atom_id res chain seq x y z
N MET A 1 -7.34 21.23 -23.11
CA MET A 1 -6.10 20.69 -22.61
C MET A 1 -6.31 20.20 -21.21
N THR A 2 -6.59 18.99 -21.13
CA THR A 2 -6.59 18.37 -19.84
C THR A 2 -5.15 18.36 -19.37
N MET A 3 -4.87 19.25 -18.52
CA MET A 3 -3.92 18.93 -17.52
C MET A 3 -4.47 17.66 -16.90
N GLY A 4 -4.21 16.57 -17.56
CA GLY A 4 -4.48 15.30 -16.97
C GLY A 4 -3.99 15.46 -15.57
N GLY A 5 -4.93 15.41 -14.64
CA GLY A 5 -4.55 15.57 -13.27
C GLY A 5 -3.30 14.78 -13.08
N ASP A 6 -2.30 15.40 -12.55
CA ASP A 6 -1.11 14.70 -12.16
C ASP A 6 -1.58 13.51 -11.34
N ASN A 7 -1.89 12.45 -12.05
CA ASN A 7 -2.15 11.22 -11.41
C ASN A 7 -0.89 10.93 -10.60
N LEU A 8 -0.98 11.05 -9.30
CA LEU A 8 0.12 10.74 -8.40
C LEU A 8 0.77 9.40 -8.77
N ALA A 9 -0.01 8.48 -9.33
CA ALA A 9 0.48 7.21 -9.83
C ALA A 9 1.40 7.35 -11.04
N ASP A 10 1.11 8.26 -11.97
CA ASP A 10 1.90 8.39 -13.20
C ASP A 10 3.23 9.10 -13.01
N LYS A 11 3.30 10.04 -12.08
CA LYS A 11 4.52 10.83 -11.87
C LYS A 11 5.38 10.36 -10.72
N ALA A 12 4.82 9.70 -9.74
CA ALA A 12 5.46 9.55 -8.46
C ALA A 12 5.59 8.12 -7.98
N LEU A 13 5.01 7.13 -8.68
CA LEU A 13 5.08 5.77 -8.21
C LEU A 13 6.46 5.18 -8.49
N ARG A 14 7.31 5.28 -7.48
CA ARG A 14 8.61 4.63 -7.50
C ARG A 14 8.62 3.46 -6.54
N LEU A 15 8.69 2.27 -7.10
CA LEU A 15 8.71 1.04 -6.34
C LEU A 15 9.99 0.90 -5.52
N PRO A 16 9.99 0.10 -4.43
CA PRO A 16 11.22 -0.22 -3.71
C PRO A 16 12.28 -0.79 -4.65
N LYS A 17 13.55 -0.56 -4.34
CA LYS A 17 14.67 -1.07 -5.17
C LYS A 17 14.58 -2.57 -5.38
N LEU A 18 14.22 -3.32 -4.34
CA LEU A 18 14.07 -4.77 -4.41
C LEU A 18 13.08 -5.19 -5.49
N VAL A 19 11.97 -4.45 -5.61
CA VAL A 19 10.93 -4.71 -6.61
C VAL A 19 11.38 -4.25 -7.99
N GLU A 20 11.94 -3.05 -8.07
CA GLU A 20 12.39 -2.46 -9.34
C GLU A 20 13.46 -3.32 -10.02
N SER A 21 14.34 -3.96 -9.25
CA SER A 21 15.38 -4.82 -9.77
C SER A 21 14.93 -6.27 -10.00
N ASP A 22 13.74 -6.64 -9.57
CA ASP A 22 13.19 -7.98 -9.79
C ASP A 22 12.65 -8.08 -11.22
N PRO A 23 12.82 -9.23 -11.91
CA PRO A 23 12.26 -9.42 -13.26
C PRO A 23 10.75 -9.19 -13.37
N ARG A 24 10.01 -9.35 -12.26
CA ARG A 24 8.56 -9.11 -12.20
C ARG A 24 8.21 -7.63 -12.00
N GLY A 25 9.20 -6.79 -11.70
CA GLY A 25 8.98 -5.38 -11.40
C GLY A 25 8.22 -4.61 -12.47
N PRO A 26 8.63 -4.66 -13.74
CA PRO A 26 7.92 -3.95 -14.81
C PRO A 26 6.46 -4.40 -14.98
N GLN A 27 6.20 -5.69 -14.86
CA GLN A 27 4.85 -6.25 -14.94
C GLN A 27 4.00 -5.78 -13.77
N LEU A 28 4.54 -5.78 -12.57
CA LEU A 28 3.86 -5.27 -11.38
C LEU A 28 3.50 -3.79 -11.55
N LEU A 29 4.43 -2.97 -12.01
CA LEU A 29 4.19 -1.54 -12.21
C LEU A 29 3.05 -1.32 -13.21
N ARG A 30 3.05 -2.05 -14.33
CA ARG A 30 1.97 -1.97 -15.31
C ARG A 30 0.63 -2.37 -14.70
N SER A 31 0.59 -3.42 -13.91
CA SER A 31 -0.62 -3.88 -13.23
C SER A 31 -1.15 -2.82 -12.24
N LEU A 32 -0.27 -2.23 -11.45
CA LEU A 32 -0.65 -1.20 -10.47
C LEU A 32 -1.18 0.07 -11.13
N THR A 33 -0.70 0.41 -12.31
CA THR A 33 -1.13 1.62 -13.01
C THR A 33 -2.33 1.40 -13.94
N ALA A 34 -2.54 0.17 -14.42
CA ALA A 34 -3.61 -0.14 -15.36
C ALA A 34 -4.96 -0.39 -14.69
N ASN A 35 -4.98 -0.87 -13.46
CA ASN A 35 -6.20 -1.24 -12.74
C ASN A 35 -6.33 -0.41 -11.48
N THR A 36 -6.95 0.76 -11.61
CA THR A 36 -7.11 1.71 -10.50
C THR A 36 -8.58 2.12 -10.37
N GLN A 37 -8.94 2.56 -9.18
CA GLN A 37 -10.24 3.16 -8.93
C GLN A 37 -10.15 4.20 -7.81
N PRO A 38 -11.07 5.19 -7.75
CA PRO A 38 -11.11 6.13 -6.65
C PRO A 38 -11.51 5.42 -5.36
N LEU A 39 -10.94 5.89 -4.24
CA LEU A 39 -11.23 5.34 -2.91
C LEU A 39 -12.68 5.55 -2.49
N TRP A 40 -13.29 6.64 -2.92
CA TRP A 40 -14.68 6.97 -2.66
C TRP A 40 -15.20 7.85 -3.79
N GLN A 41 -16.51 8.03 -3.86
CA GLN A 41 -17.19 8.59 -5.03
C GLN A 41 -16.63 9.93 -5.54
N LYS A 42 -16.19 10.81 -4.63
CA LYS A 42 -15.67 12.14 -4.99
C LYS A 42 -14.15 12.25 -4.74
N SER A 43 -13.48 11.14 -4.56
CA SER A 43 -12.04 11.15 -4.34
C SER A 43 -11.31 11.61 -5.61
N GLU A 44 -10.30 12.45 -5.43
CA GLU A 44 -9.39 12.83 -6.50
C GLU A 44 -8.22 11.85 -6.64
N LEU A 45 -8.12 10.90 -5.72
CA LEU A 45 -7.04 9.93 -5.67
C LEU A 45 -7.52 8.56 -6.14
N ASP A 46 -6.90 8.08 -7.22
CA ASP A 46 -7.08 6.72 -7.69
C ASP A 46 -6.03 5.81 -7.05
N VAL A 47 -6.44 4.65 -6.60
CA VAL A 47 -5.54 3.65 -6.03
C VAL A 47 -5.59 2.36 -6.84
N PRO A 48 -4.46 1.62 -6.88
CA PRO A 48 -4.46 0.31 -7.52
C PRO A 48 -5.45 -0.65 -6.84
N VAL A 49 -6.01 -1.55 -7.64
CA VAL A 49 -6.89 -2.63 -7.17
C VAL A 49 -6.16 -3.95 -7.40
N ALA A 50 -6.19 -4.83 -6.42
CA ALA A 50 -5.56 -6.15 -6.53
C ALA A 50 -6.49 -7.24 -6.02
N ARG A 51 -6.34 -8.43 -6.58
CA ARG A 51 -7.04 -9.63 -6.13
C ARG A 51 -6.18 -10.39 -5.13
N MET A 52 -6.84 -11.03 -4.18
CA MET A 52 -6.16 -11.98 -3.32
C MET A 52 -5.80 -13.23 -4.12
N ASN A 53 -4.61 -13.75 -3.87
CA ASN A 53 -4.16 -15.04 -4.40
C ASN A 53 -3.36 -15.77 -3.32
N VAL A 54 -2.96 -16.99 -3.60
CA VAL A 54 -2.26 -17.84 -2.64
C VAL A 54 -0.92 -17.21 -2.23
N GLU A 55 -0.16 -16.69 -3.20
CA GLU A 55 1.14 -16.08 -2.93
C GLU A 55 1.02 -14.84 -2.05
N LEU A 56 0.03 -13.99 -2.33
CA LEU A 56 -0.23 -12.79 -1.56
C LEU A 56 -0.64 -13.14 -0.12
N THR A 57 -1.52 -14.13 0.03
CA THR A 57 -1.93 -14.64 1.34
C THR A 57 -0.72 -15.12 2.15
N GLU A 58 0.15 -15.90 1.54
CA GLU A 58 1.35 -16.43 2.20
C GLU A 58 2.31 -15.30 2.60
N ALA A 59 2.51 -14.32 1.72
CA ALA A 59 3.37 -13.17 2.00
C ALA A 59 2.84 -12.35 3.18
N LEU A 60 1.52 -12.13 3.24
CA LEU A 60 0.89 -11.39 4.33
C LEU A 60 0.98 -12.16 5.66
N ARG A 61 0.74 -13.46 5.64
CA ARG A 61 0.86 -14.30 6.84
C ARG A 61 2.29 -14.33 7.37
N LYS A 62 3.25 -14.38 6.46
CA LYS A 62 4.67 -14.34 6.82
C LYS A 62 5.03 -13.00 7.47
N ALA A 63 4.55 -11.89 6.91
CA ALA A 63 4.76 -10.56 7.47
C ALA A 63 4.15 -10.44 8.86
N ASP A 64 2.93 -10.94 9.04
CA ASP A 64 2.26 -10.94 10.34
C ASP A 64 3.04 -11.77 11.37
N GLY A 65 3.47 -12.96 11.00
CA GLY A 65 4.28 -13.83 11.87
C GLY A 65 5.61 -13.22 12.26
N ALA A 66 6.18 -12.36 11.42
CA ALA A 66 7.44 -11.66 11.70
C ALA A 66 7.23 -10.32 12.44
N GLY A 67 6.00 -9.97 12.80
CA GLY A 67 5.71 -8.69 13.46
C GLY A 67 5.87 -7.47 12.58
N GLN A 68 5.75 -7.63 11.27
CA GLN A 68 5.96 -6.57 10.28
C GLN A 68 4.65 -6.02 9.68
N LEU A 69 3.53 -6.41 10.26
CA LEU A 69 2.21 -6.01 9.80
C LEU A 69 1.48 -5.29 10.92
N ILE A 70 0.97 -4.10 10.62
CA ILE A 70 0.19 -3.28 11.53
C ILE A 70 -1.28 -3.37 11.13
N ARG A 71 -2.15 -3.57 12.10
CA ARG A 71 -3.59 -3.69 11.89
C ARG A 71 -4.29 -2.41 12.31
N GLY A 72 -5.07 -1.86 11.38
CA GLY A 72 -5.98 -0.75 11.66
C GLY A 72 -5.44 0.63 11.33
N LEU A 73 -6.35 1.54 11.02
CA LEU A 73 -6.04 2.89 10.57
C LEU A 73 -5.32 3.72 11.62
N GLU A 74 -5.78 3.68 12.86
CA GLU A 74 -5.18 4.48 13.94
C GLU A 74 -3.74 4.08 14.24
N SER A 75 -3.48 2.77 14.28
CA SER A 75 -2.14 2.26 14.51
C SER A 75 -1.20 2.59 13.36
N ALA A 76 -1.68 2.47 12.12
CA ALA A 76 -0.93 2.85 10.93
C ALA A 76 -0.57 4.34 10.96
N GLU A 77 -1.55 5.20 11.27
CA GLU A 77 -1.32 6.65 11.36
C GLU A 77 -0.28 7.01 12.42
N ARG A 78 -0.36 6.40 13.60
CA ARG A 78 0.64 6.64 14.66
C ARG A 78 2.04 6.24 14.23
N THR A 79 2.15 5.09 13.59
CA THR A 79 3.43 4.60 13.10
C THR A 79 4.02 5.54 12.04
N LEU A 80 3.20 5.95 11.07
CA LEU A 80 3.65 6.86 10.01
C LEU A 80 4.04 8.22 10.57
N ALA A 81 3.27 8.76 11.51
CA ALA A 81 3.58 10.04 12.15
C ALA A 81 4.90 9.99 12.93
N SER A 82 5.14 8.88 13.63
CA SER A 82 6.40 8.68 14.36
C SER A 82 7.59 8.57 13.39
N GLU A 83 7.42 7.83 12.30
CA GLU A 83 8.44 7.70 11.27
C GLU A 83 8.76 9.04 10.62
N GLU A 84 7.73 9.86 10.34
CA GLU A 84 7.91 11.19 9.75
C GLU A 84 8.78 12.09 10.62
N ARG A 85 8.57 12.07 11.94
CA ARG A 85 9.41 12.84 12.86
C ARG A 85 10.86 12.39 12.79
N GLY A 86 11.10 11.08 12.77
CA GLY A 86 12.44 10.53 12.64
C GLY A 86 13.12 10.90 11.33
N LEU A 87 12.37 10.83 10.22
CA LEU A 87 12.86 11.18 8.89
C LEU A 87 13.22 12.67 8.81
N ARG A 88 12.40 13.56 9.35
CA ARG A 88 12.69 15.00 9.37
C ARG A 88 13.94 15.30 10.16
N MET A 89 14.13 14.68 11.30
CA MET A 89 15.35 14.86 12.10
C MET A 89 16.59 14.38 11.35
N ALA A 90 16.53 13.21 10.72
CA ALA A 90 17.62 12.68 9.94
C ALA A 90 17.98 13.58 8.75
N ASP A 91 16.98 14.11 8.04
CA ASP A 91 17.19 14.99 6.89
C ASP A 91 17.79 16.33 7.30
N ARG A 92 17.40 16.89 8.45
CA ARG A 92 18.02 18.10 8.99
C ARG A 92 19.48 17.89 9.35
N GLN A 93 19.83 16.71 9.87
CA GLN A 93 21.22 16.41 10.26
C GLN A 93 22.10 16.11 9.06
N SER A 94 21.57 15.44 8.03
CA SER A 94 22.37 15.02 6.88
C SER A 94 22.42 16.02 5.76
N GLY A 95 21.43 16.92 5.66
CA GLY A 95 21.31 17.86 4.53
C GLY A 95 21.02 17.17 3.20
N VAL A 96 20.69 15.88 3.21
CA VAL A 96 20.46 15.10 1.99
C VAL A 96 18.96 15.07 1.66
N THR A 97 18.62 15.40 0.41
CA THR A 97 17.27 15.23 -0.10
C THR A 97 17.06 13.76 -0.46
N ARG A 98 16.12 13.10 0.23
CA ARG A 98 15.82 11.70 -0.05
C ARG A 98 14.99 11.55 -1.30
N GLY A 99 15.32 10.56 -2.13
CA GLY A 99 14.44 10.10 -3.19
C GLY A 99 13.19 9.49 -2.59
N VAL A 100 12.05 9.60 -3.30
CA VAL A 100 10.75 9.21 -2.77
C VAL A 100 10.32 7.87 -3.37
N ARG A 101 10.79 6.79 -2.78
CA ARG A 101 10.36 5.44 -3.12
C ARG A 101 9.29 4.98 -2.15
N VAL A 102 8.37 4.13 -2.62
CA VAL A 102 7.43 3.44 -1.75
C VAL A 102 8.22 2.63 -0.72
N SER A 103 7.92 2.85 0.55
CA SER A 103 8.55 2.14 1.66
C SER A 103 7.51 1.59 2.64
N ARG A 104 6.24 1.98 2.49
CA ARG A 104 5.12 1.48 3.30
C ARG A 104 3.96 1.15 2.37
N LEU A 105 3.25 0.08 2.69
CA LEU A 105 2.14 -0.42 1.86
C LEU A 105 0.91 -0.58 2.74
N LEU A 106 -0.18 0.06 2.33
CA LEU A 106 -1.50 -0.11 2.94
C LEU A 106 -2.32 -1.04 2.07
N LEU A 107 -2.93 -2.05 2.67
CA LEU A 107 -3.90 -2.90 1.99
C LEU A 107 -5.27 -2.65 2.62
N LEU A 108 -6.25 -2.33 1.78
CA LEU A 108 -7.57 -1.92 2.20
C LEU A 108 -8.62 -2.93 1.77
N ALA A 109 -9.52 -3.29 2.70
CA ALA A 109 -10.72 -4.03 2.33
C ALA A 109 -11.66 -3.14 1.51
N ASN A 110 -12.55 -3.76 0.72
CA ASN A 110 -13.37 -3.05 -0.26
C ASN A 110 -14.78 -2.69 0.23
N ASP A 111 -15.11 -2.95 1.48
CA ASP A 111 -16.45 -2.74 2.05
C ASP A 111 -16.49 -1.70 3.16
N GLY A 112 -15.50 -0.83 3.22
CA GLY A 112 -15.45 0.24 4.21
C GLY A 112 -16.46 1.35 3.93
N ALA A 113 -16.84 2.08 4.97
CA ALA A 113 -17.68 3.27 4.83
C ALA A 113 -16.90 4.40 4.17
N GLU A 114 -17.62 5.33 3.55
CA GLU A 114 -17.01 6.49 2.90
C GLU A 114 -16.08 7.26 3.83
N ARG A 115 -16.49 7.46 5.08
CA ARG A 115 -15.68 8.14 6.09
C ARG A 115 -14.33 7.48 6.31
N PHE A 116 -14.29 6.15 6.31
CA PHE A 116 -13.05 5.40 6.43
C PHE A 116 -12.10 5.73 5.26
N TYR A 117 -12.59 5.69 4.03
CA TYR A 117 -11.77 5.99 2.85
C TYR A 117 -11.34 7.45 2.77
N ARG A 118 -12.16 8.37 3.22
CA ARG A 118 -11.77 9.79 3.35
C ARG A 118 -10.60 9.95 4.31
N ASN A 119 -10.64 9.24 5.43
CA ASN A 119 -9.55 9.26 6.43
C ASN A 119 -8.27 8.64 5.86
N VAL A 120 -8.40 7.57 5.08
CA VAL A 120 -7.25 6.97 4.37
C VAL A 120 -6.64 7.97 3.39
N GLU A 121 -7.48 8.63 2.59
CA GLU A 121 -7.01 9.65 1.63
C GLU A 121 -6.26 10.78 2.33
N ALA A 122 -6.80 11.28 3.43
CA ALA A 122 -6.14 12.32 4.23
C ALA A 122 -4.78 11.86 4.75
N MET A 123 -4.67 10.60 5.18
CA MET A 123 -3.42 10.02 5.63
C MET A 123 -2.40 9.91 4.49
N LEU A 124 -2.84 9.51 3.30
CA LEU A 124 -1.98 9.44 2.12
C LEU A 124 -1.46 10.82 1.73
N HIS A 125 -2.29 11.85 1.81
CA HIS A 125 -1.85 13.24 1.55
C HIS A 125 -0.82 13.70 2.58
N ARG A 126 -0.99 13.36 3.85
CA ARG A 126 -0.05 13.76 4.91
C ARG A 126 1.32 13.10 4.77
N HIS A 127 1.36 11.84 4.37
CA HIS A 127 2.60 11.07 4.37
C HIS A 127 3.25 10.93 3.01
N GLY A 128 2.57 11.41 1.97
CA GLY A 128 3.13 11.54 0.63
C GLY A 128 3.39 10.21 -0.08
N PRO A 129 4.22 10.25 -1.13
CA PRO A 129 4.36 9.12 -2.05
C PRO A 129 5.14 7.93 -1.51
N ARG A 130 5.72 8.01 -0.32
CA ARG A 130 6.36 6.84 0.30
C ARG A 130 5.34 5.79 0.77
N VAL A 131 4.07 6.15 0.83
CA VAL A 131 2.98 5.24 1.24
C VAL A 131 2.12 4.93 0.04
N LEU A 132 2.07 3.68 -0.35
CA LEU A 132 1.19 3.20 -1.42
C LEU A 132 -0.01 2.50 -0.79
N ALA A 133 -1.22 2.87 -1.19
CA ALA A 133 -2.43 2.15 -0.82
C ALA A 133 -2.91 1.31 -1.99
N VAL A 134 -3.32 0.08 -1.69
CA VAL A 134 -3.91 -0.85 -2.67
C VAL A 134 -5.25 -1.32 -2.12
N LEU A 135 -6.28 -1.24 -2.94
CA LEU A 135 -7.61 -1.74 -2.60
C LEU A 135 -7.69 -3.22 -2.98
N LEU A 136 -7.98 -4.07 -2.02
CA LEU A 136 -8.13 -5.50 -2.27
C LEU A 136 -9.57 -5.82 -2.66
N GLU A 137 -9.75 -6.75 -3.59
CA GLU A 137 -11.06 -7.31 -3.92
C GLU A 137 -11.45 -8.32 -2.84
N MET A 138 -11.58 -7.86 -1.61
CA MET A 138 -11.92 -8.67 -0.44
C MET A 138 -12.55 -7.78 0.62
N ASP A 139 -13.56 -8.29 1.32
CA ASP A 139 -14.18 -7.55 2.41
C ASP A 139 -13.37 -7.64 3.72
N ALA A 140 -13.75 -6.83 4.69
CA ALA A 140 -13.05 -6.75 5.97
C ALA A 140 -13.13 -8.06 6.76
N GLY A 141 -14.25 -8.76 6.66
CA GLY A 141 -14.41 -10.08 7.29
C GLY A 141 -13.48 -11.11 6.68
N GLY A 142 -13.40 -11.15 5.35
CA GLY A 142 -12.49 -12.04 4.63
C GLY A 142 -11.04 -11.79 4.96
N LEU A 143 -10.63 -10.52 4.93
CA LEU A 143 -9.25 -10.15 5.23
C LEU A 143 -8.89 -10.47 6.68
N GLY A 144 -9.79 -10.16 7.61
CA GLY A 144 -9.59 -10.45 9.03
C GLY A 144 -9.45 -11.94 9.30
N GLU A 145 -10.35 -12.75 8.76
CA GLU A 145 -10.28 -14.21 8.94
C GLU A 145 -9.00 -14.80 8.34
N LEU A 146 -8.60 -14.31 7.17
CA LEU A 146 -7.42 -14.79 6.47
C LEU A 146 -6.15 -14.58 7.30
N LEU A 147 -6.02 -13.42 7.94
CA LEU A 147 -4.80 -13.00 8.63
C LEU A 147 -4.82 -13.24 10.13
N PHE A 148 -5.99 -13.11 10.77
CA PHE A 148 -6.08 -13.06 12.24
C PHE A 148 -6.99 -14.13 12.84
N GLY A 149 -7.61 -14.94 12.02
CA GLY A 149 -8.42 -16.07 12.47
C GLY A 149 -9.93 -15.82 12.46
N PRO A 150 -10.73 -16.85 12.79
CA PRO A 150 -12.18 -16.78 12.69
C PRO A 150 -12.79 -15.64 13.48
N GLY A 151 -13.75 -14.94 12.87
CA GLY A 151 -14.45 -13.82 13.50
C GLY A 151 -13.70 -12.50 13.50
N SER A 152 -12.46 -12.47 13.03
CA SER A 152 -11.68 -11.24 12.95
C SER A 152 -12.11 -10.37 11.77
N ILE A 153 -12.02 -9.05 11.95
CA ILE A 153 -12.34 -8.06 10.92
C ILE A 153 -11.13 -7.15 10.75
N ALA A 154 -10.69 -6.96 9.53
CA ALA A 154 -9.58 -6.05 9.22
C ALA A 154 -9.92 -5.20 8.00
N ARG A 155 -10.06 -3.89 8.17
CA ARG A 155 -10.33 -2.95 7.07
C ARG A 155 -9.07 -2.42 6.45
N LEU A 156 -7.99 -2.36 7.23
CA LEU A 156 -6.70 -1.87 6.78
C LEU A 156 -5.59 -2.64 7.49
N VAL A 157 -4.59 -3.05 6.73
CA VAL A 157 -3.32 -3.52 7.26
C VAL A 157 -2.18 -2.76 6.58
N MET A 158 -1.11 -2.50 7.31
CA MET A 158 0.06 -1.81 6.78
C MET A 158 1.31 -2.67 6.95
N LEU A 159 2.08 -2.79 5.89
CA LEU A 159 3.41 -3.39 5.92
C LEU A 159 4.40 -2.28 6.26
N GLU A 160 5.13 -2.45 7.36
CA GLU A 160 6.04 -1.41 7.89
C GLU A 160 7.51 -1.67 7.64
N HIS A 161 7.84 -2.79 7.02
CA HIS A 161 9.22 -3.19 6.76
C HIS A 161 9.48 -3.29 5.26
N LYS A 162 10.63 -2.77 4.82
CA LYS A 162 10.98 -2.74 3.39
C LYS A 162 10.91 -4.09 2.70
N GLN A 163 11.42 -5.14 3.36
CA GLN A 163 11.38 -6.49 2.80
C GLN A 163 9.97 -7.02 2.69
N ALA A 164 9.14 -6.79 3.71
CA ALA A 164 7.74 -7.18 3.69
C ALA A 164 6.97 -6.45 2.59
N VAL A 165 7.20 -5.15 2.44
CA VAL A 165 6.59 -4.35 1.37
C VAL A 165 6.95 -4.93 0.01
N GLY A 166 8.23 -5.19 -0.23
CA GLY A 166 8.70 -5.76 -1.50
C GLY A 166 8.12 -7.13 -1.78
N SER A 167 8.14 -8.02 -0.80
CA SER A 167 7.61 -9.38 -0.94
C SER A 167 6.12 -9.39 -1.21
N VAL A 168 5.35 -8.56 -0.52
CA VAL A 168 3.90 -8.46 -0.72
C VAL A 168 3.58 -7.88 -2.10
N LEU A 169 4.27 -6.83 -2.51
CA LEU A 169 4.08 -6.25 -3.85
C LEU A 169 4.36 -7.27 -4.95
N LEU A 170 5.46 -8.00 -4.86
CA LEU A 170 5.81 -9.01 -5.85
C LEU A 170 4.80 -10.17 -5.87
N ALA A 171 4.24 -10.52 -4.71
CA ALA A 171 3.21 -11.56 -4.62
C ALA A 171 1.92 -11.18 -5.35
N MET A 172 1.67 -9.89 -5.56
CA MET A 172 0.51 -9.42 -6.34
C MET A 172 0.58 -9.80 -7.81
N THR A 173 1.76 -10.18 -8.30
CA THR A 173 1.93 -10.63 -9.70
C THR A 173 1.54 -12.10 -9.91
N GLY A 174 1.19 -12.83 -8.85
CA GLY A 174 0.93 -14.26 -8.92
C GLY A 174 -0.23 -14.67 -9.84
N ASP A 175 -1.19 -13.79 -10.10
CA ASP A 175 -2.33 -14.04 -10.98
C ASP A 175 -2.15 -13.50 -12.40
N ILE A 176 -1.02 -12.89 -12.68
CA ILE A 176 -0.77 -12.35 -14.02
C ILE A 176 -0.26 -13.49 -14.89
N VAL A 177 -1.14 -13.97 -15.74
CA VAL A 177 -0.77 -14.98 -16.75
C VAL A 177 -0.01 -14.25 -17.85
N ASP A 178 1.20 -14.69 -18.11
CA ASP A 178 1.96 -14.23 -19.28
C ASP A 178 1.25 -14.76 -20.53
N ASP A 179 0.57 -13.88 -21.21
CA ASP A 179 0.08 -14.17 -22.55
C ASP A 179 1.25 -14.10 -23.54
#